data_d4d8350f987f377fe095b0ae4561b513
#
_entry.id   d4d8350f987f377fe095b0ae4561b513
#
_cell.length_a   1.000
_cell.length_b   1.000
_cell.length_c   1.000
_cell.angle_alpha   90.00
_cell.angle_beta   90.00
_cell.angle_gamma   90.00
#
_symmetry.space_group_name_H-M   'P 1'
#
loop_
_entity.id
_entity.type
_entity.pdbx_description
1 polymer ?
#
loop_
_entity_poly.entity_id
_entity_poly.type
_entity_poly.pdbx_seq_one_letter_code
_entity_poly.pdbx_strand_id
1 'polypeptide(L)'
;MDGDITGERAAQNQSLYRLVNEEITQLNETFSEVFPGSESFSEWVCECADTTCTLRVKATRQEYEMVRANGRTFIVYPGHVYLDVESVLNENERFTVVEKFKESGEIAETLDPRQPDEP
;
A
#
# COMPACT_ATOMS: atom_id res chain seq x y z
N MET A 1 20.67 -14.69 -5.07
CA MET A 1 20.11 -14.42 -5.23
C MET A 1 19.46 -13.75 -5.55
N ASP A 2 19.51 -13.82 -5.54
CA ASP A 2 19.06 -13.31 -6.01
C ASP A 2 18.09 -12.44 -6.11
N GLY A 3 17.90 -11.69 -6.37
CA GLY A 3 16.93 -10.69 -6.51
C GLY A 3 15.66 -11.04 -7.25
N ASP A 4 15.56 -12.25 -7.63
CA ASP A 4 14.40 -12.67 -8.41
C ASP A 4 13.26 -13.05 -7.49
N ILE A 5 12.26 -12.16 -7.42
CA ILE A 5 11.06 -12.42 -6.65
C ILE A 5 9.94 -12.73 -7.62
N THR A 6 9.24 -13.84 -7.38
CA THR A 6 8.07 -14.15 -8.19
C THR A 6 6.97 -13.14 -7.94
N GLY A 7 6.04 -13.03 -8.89
CA GLY A 7 4.89 -12.15 -8.70
C GLY A 7 4.10 -12.50 -7.46
N GLU A 8 3.97 -13.80 -7.18
CA GLU A 8 3.28 -14.24 -5.98
C GLU A 8 4.00 -13.77 -4.72
N ARG A 9 5.32 -13.92 -4.69
CA ARG A 9 6.10 -13.50 -3.54
C ARG A 9 6.03 -11.99 -3.33
N ALA A 10 6.09 -11.25 -4.43
CA ALA A 10 5.98 -9.81 -4.36
C ALA A 10 4.64 -9.40 -3.76
N ALA A 11 3.55 -10.02 -4.21
CA ALA A 11 2.23 -9.71 -3.70
C ALA A 11 2.12 -10.03 -2.22
N GLN A 12 2.71 -11.15 -1.79
CA GLN A 12 2.70 -11.52 -0.38
C GLN A 12 3.48 -10.52 0.46
N ASN A 13 4.66 -10.10 0.01
CA ASN A 13 5.48 -9.14 0.73
C ASN A 13 4.76 -7.80 0.86
N GLN A 14 4.17 -7.34 -0.24
CA GLN A 14 3.46 -6.07 -0.23
C GLN A 14 2.22 -6.12 0.64
N SER A 15 1.52 -7.24 0.63
CA SER A 15 0.33 -7.40 1.47
C SER A 15 0.68 -7.36 2.95
N LEU A 16 1.86 -7.86 3.31
CA LEU A 16 2.31 -7.81 4.69
C LEU A 16 2.52 -6.35 5.15
N TYR A 17 3.18 -5.56 4.33
CA TYR A 17 3.38 -4.15 4.67
C TYR A 17 2.07 -3.38 4.69
N ARG A 18 1.14 -3.78 3.82
CA ARG A 18 -0.18 -3.16 3.80
C ARG A 18 -0.92 -3.38 5.13
N LEU A 19 -0.72 -4.54 5.76
CA LEU A 19 -1.31 -4.77 7.07
C LEU A 19 -0.79 -3.80 8.11
N VAL A 20 0.50 -3.48 8.06
CA VAL A 20 1.07 -2.48 8.97
C VAL A 20 0.38 -1.14 8.74
N ASN A 21 0.21 -0.77 7.48
CA ASN A 21 -0.41 0.52 7.16
C ASN A 21 -1.88 0.55 7.54
N GLU A 22 -2.56 -0.60 7.55
CA GLU A 22 -3.93 -0.64 8.03
C GLU A 22 -4.02 -0.23 9.49
N GLU A 23 -3.04 -0.63 10.29
CA GLU A 23 -3.03 -0.21 11.68
C GLU A 23 -2.74 1.27 11.82
N ILE A 24 -1.86 1.79 10.96
CA ILE A 24 -1.55 3.21 10.97
C ILE A 24 -2.78 4.04 10.65
N THR A 25 -3.56 3.62 9.64
CA THR A 25 -4.74 4.40 9.29
C THR A 25 -5.78 4.37 10.40
N GLN A 26 -5.90 3.25 11.12
CA GLN A 26 -6.83 3.18 12.24
C GLN A 26 -6.41 4.10 13.38
N LEU A 27 -5.13 4.17 13.66
CA LEU A 27 -4.63 5.07 14.68
C LEU A 27 -4.85 6.52 14.30
N ASN A 28 -4.65 6.84 13.02
CA ASN A 28 -4.87 8.19 12.54
C ASN A 28 -6.35 8.57 12.61
N GLU A 29 -7.23 7.63 12.35
CA GLU A 29 -8.65 7.88 12.45
C GLU A 29 -9.04 8.21 13.89
N THR A 30 -8.56 7.41 14.83
CA THR A 30 -8.83 7.64 16.24
C THR A 30 -8.28 9.00 16.69
N PHE A 31 -7.08 9.34 16.25
CA PHE A 31 -6.47 10.61 16.61
C PHE A 31 -7.31 11.78 16.09
N SER A 32 -7.81 11.67 14.86
CA SER A 32 -8.62 12.72 14.27
C SER A 32 -9.94 12.92 15.02
N GLU A 33 -10.50 11.82 15.55
CA GLU A 33 -11.73 11.93 16.33
C GLU A 33 -11.49 12.67 17.64
N VAL A 34 -10.35 12.42 18.27
CA VAL A 34 -10.02 13.06 19.54
C VAL A 34 -9.58 14.49 19.33
N PHE A 35 -8.87 14.78 18.26
CA PHE A 35 -8.33 16.10 17.96
C PHE A 35 -8.80 16.53 16.58
N PRO A 36 -10.06 16.99 16.45
CA PRO A 36 -10.58 17.41 15.15
C PRO A 36 -9.76 18.55 14.56
N GLY A 37 -9.56 18.49 13.25
CA GLY A 37 -8.77 19.49 12.55
C GLY A 37 -7.30 19.23 12.53
N SER A 38 -6.87 18.10 13.08
CA SER A 38 -5.45 17.76 13.14
C SER A 38 -4.96 17.02 11.88
N GLU A 39 -5.77 17.00 10.84
CA GLU A 39 -5.38 16.28 9.62
C GLU A 39 -4.12 16.86 9.03
N SER A 40 -3.16 15.98 8.81
CA SER A 40 -1.88 16.36 8.25
C SER A 40 -1.31 15.13 7.59
N PHE A 41 -0.11 15.28 7.06
CA PHE A 41 0.59 14.14 6.49
C PHE A 41 0.98 13.17 7.58
N SER A 42 0.79 11.89 7.30
CA SER A 42 1.29 10.82 8.14
C SER A 42 2.39 10.10 7.38
N GLU A 43 3.17 9.33 8.10
CA GLU A 43 4.20 8.51 7.49
C GLU A 43 3.71 7.08 7.43
N TRP A 44 3.74 6.53 6.23
CA TRP A 44 3.28 5.17 5.97
C TRP A 44 4.48 4.33 5.56
N VAL A 45 4.37 3.04 5.79
CA VAL A 45 5.41 2.11 5.33
C VAL A 45 5.31 1.99 3.81
N CYS A 46 6.47 1.97 3.13
CA CYS A 46 6.49 1.72 1.69
C CYS A 46 6.02 0.29 1.43
N GLU A 47 4.96 0.15 0.65
CA GLU A 47 4.38 -1.17 0.36
C GLU A 47 5.01 -1.80 -0.87
N CYS A 48 6.32 -1.71 -0.99
CA CYS A 48 7.02 -2.32 -2.11
C CYS A 48 7.34 -3.78 -1.79
N ALA A 49 7.82 -4.51 -2.80
CA ALA A 49 8.09 -5.94 -2.65
C ALA A 49 9.39 -6.24 -1.91
N ASP A 50 10.21 -5.23 -1.69
CA ASP A 50 11.53 -5.41 -1.09
C ASP A 50 11.41 -5.46 0.43
N THR A 51 11.67 -6.61 1.01
CA THR A 51 11.52 -6.79 2.46
C THR A 51 12.59 -6.07 3.26
N THR A 52 13.62 -5.54 2.60
CA THR A 52 14.64 -4.77 3.29
C THR A 52 14.39 -3.27 3.21
N CYS A 53 13.33 -2.86 2.54
CA CYS A 53 13.01 -1.44 2.40
C CYS A 53 12.53 -0.87 3.72
N THR A 54 13.15 0.22 4.16
CA THR A 54 12.76 0.90 5.40
C THR A 54 12.27 2.31 5.15
N LEU A 55 12.03 2.67 3.89
CA LEU A 55 11.62 4.02 3.56
C LEU A 55 10.18 4.26 3.97
N ARG A 56 9.88 5.52 4.23
CA ARG A 56 8.53 5.93 4.61
C ARG A 56 7.95 6.81 3.52
N VAL A 57 6.64 6.75 3.40
CA VAL A 57 5.90 7.52 2.41
C VAL A 57 5.04 8.54 3.16
N LYS A 58 5.06 9.79 2.70
CA LYS A 58 4.24 10.82 3.30
C LYS A 58 2.94 10.98 2.51
N ALA A 59 1.83 10.83 3.19
CA ALA A 59 0.51 10.95 2.57
C ALA A 59 -0.50 11.29 3.64
N THR A 60 -1.59 11.93 3.23
CA THR A 60 -2.69 12.14 4.16
C THR A 60 -3.48 10.84 4.30
N ARG A 61 -4.27 10.74 5.37
CA ARG A 61 -5.12 9.56 5.54
C ARG A 61 -6.07 9.41 4.36
N GLN A 62 -6.60 10.53 3.87
CA GLN A 62 -7.51 10.48 2.73
C GLN A 62 -6.82 9.92 1.49
N GLU A 63 -5.57 10.32 1.26
CA GLU A 63 -4.82 9.79 0.12
C GLU A 63 -4.61 8.29 0.27
N TYR A 64 -4.27 7.85 1.46
CA TYR A 64 -4.08 6.41 1.68
C TYR A 64 -5.39 5.65 1.49
N GLU A 65 -6.50 6.21 1.97
CA GLU A 65 -7.79 5.55 1.81
C GLU A 65 -8.16 5.39 0.35
N MET A 66 -7.80 6.36 -0.49
CA MET A 66 -8.05 6.23 -1.93
C MET A 66 -7.27 5.06 -2.53
N VAL A 67 -6.05 4.84 -2.05
CA VAL A 67 -5.27 3.69 -2.51
C VAL A 67 -5.96 2.39 -2.10
N ARG A 68 -6.52 2.38 -0.88
CA ARG A 68 -7.14 1.17 -0.35
C ARG A 68 -8.52 0.87 -0.93
N ALA A 69 -9.03 1.75 -1.78
CA ALA A 69 -10.32 1.50 -2.44
C ALA A 69 -10.27 0.31 -3.38
N ASN A 70 -9.08 -0.14 -3.77
CA ASN A 70 -8.90 -1.27 -4.66
C ASN A 70 -7.86 -2.19 -4.04
N GLY A 71 -8.22 -3.48 -3.89
CA GLY A 71 -7.33 -4.44 -3.26
C GLY A 71 -6.07 -4.77 -4.04
N ARG A 72 -5.97 -4.30 -5.28
CA ARG A 72 -4.80 -4.53 -6.12
C ARG A 72 -3.79 -3.39 -6.08
N THR A 73 -4.11 -2.29 -5.40
CA THR A 73 -3.28 -1.09 -5.40
C THR A 73 -2.49 -0.97 -4.11
N PHE A 74 -1.31 -0.40 -4.24
CA PHE A 74 -0.39 -0.23 -3.12
C PHE A 74 0.27 1.13 -3.23
N ILE A 75 0.71 1.67 -2.09
CA ILE A 75 1.42 2.93 -2.04
C ILE A 75 2.90 2.64 -1.78
N VAL A 76 3.75 3.22 -2.60
CA VAL A 76 5.19 2.96 -2.50
C VAL A 76 5.97 4.27 -2.58
N TYR A 77 7.19 4.25 -2.07
CA TYR A 77 8.12 5.36 -2.23
C TYR A 77 8.38 5.58 -3.71
N PRO A 78 8.55 6.84 -4.13
CA PRO A 78 8.69 7.10 -5.57
C PRO A 78 9.78 6.23 -6.20
N GLY A 79 9.40 5.56 -7.28
CA GLY A 79 10.33 4.71 -8.01
C GLY A 79 10.42 3.27 -7.55
N HIS A 80 9.78 2.92 -6.44
CA HIS A 80 9.82 1.54 -5.94
C HIS A 80 8.77 0.68 -6.63
N VAL A 81 8.84 0.61 -7.93
CA VAL A 81 7.86 -0.08 -8.77
C VAL A 81 8.45 -1.38 -9.27
N TYR A 82 7.64 -2.43 -9.26
CA TYR A 82 8.02 -3.74 -9.75
C TYR A 82 7.33 -3.97 -11.08
N LEU A 83 7.92 -3.44 -12.14
CA LEU A 83 7.24 -3.35 -13.44
C LEU A 83 6.83 -4.69 -14.03
N ASP A 84 7.47 -5.77 -13.60
CA ASP A 84 7.11 -7.10 -14.12
C ASP A 84 5.70 -7.51 -13.73
N VAL A 85 5.18 -7.01 -12.62
CA VAL A 85 3.91 -7.48 -12.08
C VAL A 85 2.95 -6.36 -11.71
N GLU A 86 3.34 -5.11 -11.97
CA GLU A 86 2.48 -4.01 -11.61
C GLU A 86 2.70 -2.82 -12.53
N SER A 87 1.71 -1.96 -12.60
CA SER A 87 1.79 -0.74 -13.39
C SER A 87 1.57 0.47 -12.50
N VAL A 88 2.10 1.61 -12.94
CA VAL A 88 1.93 2.86 -12.20
C VAL A 88 0.58 3.45 -12.57
N LEU A 89 -0.25 3.71 -11.55
CA LEU A 89 -1.52 4.39 -11.74
C LEU A 89 -1.40 5.89 -11.53
N ASN A 90 -0.57 6.31 -10.59
CA ASN A 90 -0.45 7.70 -10.23
C ASN A 90 0.88 7.90 -9.53
N GLU A 91 1.44 9.09 -9.65
CA GLU A 91 2.67 9.39 -8.93
C GLU A 91 2.78 10.88 -8.68
N ASN A 92 3.42 11.23 -7.58
CA ASN A 92 3.73 12.61 -7.26
C ASN A 92 5.07 12.64 -6.55
N GLU A 93 5.43 13.78 -5.98
CA GLU A 93 6.73 13.92 -5.34
C GLU A 93 6.86 13.08 -4.08
N ARG A 94 5.74 12.71 -3.48
CA ARG A 94 5.74 12.03 -2.19
C ARG A 94 5.58 10.53 -2.32
N PHE A 95 4.84 10.04 -3.32
CA PHE A 95 4.61 8.61 -3.44
C PHE A 95 4.20 8.23 -4.86
N THR A 96 4.24 6.93 -5.10
CA THR A 96 3.73 6.33 -6.33
C THR A 96 2.66 5.33 -5.95
N VAL A 97 1.59 5.28 -6.72
CA VAL A 97 0.53 4.28 -6.54
C VAL A 97 0.65 3.28 -7.67
N VAL A 98 0.74 2.00 -7.31
CA VAL A 98 0.88 0.92 -8.29
C VAL A 98 -0.29 -0.01 -8.19
N GLU A 99 -0.63 -0.65 -9.30
CA GLU A 99 -1.68 -1.66 -9.36
C GLU A 99 -1.07 -2.95 -9.86
N LYS A 100 -1.25 -4.02 -9.09
CA LYS A 100 -0.78 -5.34 -9.50
C LYS A 100 -1.76 -5.92 -10.50
N PHE A 101 -1.24 -6.70 -11.45
CA PHE A 101 -2.10 -7.28 -12.47
C PHE A 101 -1.95 -8.78 -12.50
N LYS A 102 -2.88 -9.44 -13.22
CA LYS A 102 -2.89 -10.90 -13.39
C LYS A 102 -2.93 -11.61 -12.04
N GLU A 103 -2.19 -12.69 -11.92
CA GLU A 103 -2.22 -13.53 -10.73
C GLU A 103 -1.76 -12.79 -9.49
N SER A 104 -0.76 -11.92 -9.63
CA SER A 104 -0.30 -11.17 -8.45
C SER A 104 -1.38 -10.23 -7.94
N GLY A 105 -2.21 -9.71 -8.84
CA GLY A 105 -3.35 -8.90 -8.43
C GLY A 105 -4.39 -9.72 -7.68
N GLU A 106 -4.64 -10.94 -8.14
CA GLU A 106 -5.59 -11.84 -7.47
C GLU A 106 -5.10 -12.19 -6.07
N ILE A 107 -3.81 -12.42 -5.92
CA ILE A 107 -3.24 -12.70 -4.60
C ILE A 107 -3.40 -11.50 -3.70
N ALA A 108 -3.12 -10.31 -4.22
CA ALA A 108 -3.28 -9.10 -3.43
C ALA A 108 -4.71 -8.92 -2.95
N GLU A 109 -5.69 -9.21 -3.81
CA GLU A 109 -7.09 -9.11 -3.42
C GLU A 109 -7.45 -10.14 -2.35
N THR A 110 -6.95 -11.35 -2.52
CA THR A 110 -7.23 -12.42 -1.57
C THR A 110 -6.68 -12.09 -0.18
N LEU A 111 -5.52 -11.46 -0.14
CA LEU A 111 -4.87 -11.13 1.12
C LEU A 111 -5.30 -9.78 1.69
N ASP A 112 -6.19 -9.08 1.00
CA ASP A 112 -6.65 -7.77 1.44
C ASP A 112 -7.56 -7.93 2.66
N PRO A 113 -7.21 -7.31 3.81
CA PRO A 113 -8.08 -7.38 4.97
C PRO A 113 -9.40 -6.64 4.77
N ARG A 114 -9.47 -5.74 3.79
CA ARG A 114 -10.70 -5.00 3.49
C ARG A 114 -11.48 -5.74 2.42
N GLN A 115 -11.86 -6.96 2.70
CA GLN A 115 -12.68 -7.71 1.75
C GLN A 115 -14.06 -7.08 1.67
N PRO A 116 -14.64 -7.01 0.46
CA PRO A 116 -16.01 -6.52 0.37
C PRO A 116 -16.95 -7.48 1.08
N ASP A 117 -17.98 -6.92 1.71
CA ASP A 117 -18.97 -7.74 2.39
C ASP A 117 -19.74 -8.54 1.35
N GLU A 118 -19.85 -9.83 1.61
CA GLU A 118 -20.64 -10.69 0.71
C GLU A 118 -22.10 -10.63 1.10
N PRO A 119 -22.96 -10.40 0.11
CA PRO A 119 -24.40 -10.39 0.41
C PRO A 119 -24.91 -11.75 0.81
#